data_ceea47e8989434040908b082a4653079
#
_entry.id   ceea47e8989434040908b082a4653079
#
_cell.length_a   1.000
_cell.length_b   1.000
_cell.length_c   1.000
_cell.angle_alpha   90.00
_cell.angle_beta   90.00
_cell.angle_gamma   90.00
#
_symmetry.space_group_name_H-M   'P 1'
#
loop_
_entity.id
_entity.type
_entity.pdbx_description
1 polymer ?
#
loop_
_entity_poly.entity_id
_entity_poly.type
_entity_poly.pdbx_seq_one_letter_code
_entity_poly.pdbx_strand_id
1 'polypeptide(L)'
;VFILFFSISSTKLPNYTMPCYPFIALLLGYYIKQKQDKGFESWDLFSISLLSILAIALPIVVYFVLSQDQSLFTFKNLAFTFIPTVVGTLVGLIFFFQKKIKQLIYMLICSWGILVFIFNGFIFPSLTNTLPTTIVANKLTDKANIVVYKRMDAAFPFTFQSTFKVINTIDELRLYSGYYVLTNHPEGQSLDEQIGIKKIVDQKALFENHTSVLYYNDIQLDQ
;
A
#
# COMPACT_ATOMS: atom_id res chain seq x y z
N VAL A 1 13.07 -7.17 23.75
CA VAL A 1 12.56 -5.92 24.39
C VAL A 1 11.98 -4.97 23.34
N PHE A 2 12.71 -4.58 22.28
CA PHE A 2 12.28 -3.59 21.29
C PHE A 2 10.98 -3.98 20.57
N ILE A 3 10.90 -5.19 20.00
CA ILE A 3 9.70 -5.70 19.31
C ILE A 3 8.51 -5.76 20.26
N LEU A 4 8.70 -6.24 21.50
CA LEU A 4 7.64 -6.29 22.51
C LEU A 4 7.13 -4.89 22.88
N PHE A 5 8.04 -3.93 23.05
CA PHE A 5 7.67 -2.54 23.35
C PHE A 5 6.75 -1.95 22.26
N PHE A 6 7.11 -2.07 20.98
CA PHE A 6 6.28 -1.55 19.88
C PHE A 6 5.03 -2.39 19.60
N SER A 7 4.99 -3.67 20.04
CA SER A 7 3.78 -4.49 19.94
C SER A 7 2.67 -4.04 20.89
N ILE A 8 3.03 -3.44 22.03
CA ILE A 8 2.10 -2.94 23.06
C ILE A 8 1.63 -1.52 22.74
N SER A 9 2.36 -0.78 21.92
CA SER A 9 2.00 0.60 21.56
C SER A 9 0.64 0.68 20.86
N SER A 10 -0.16 1.67 21.22
CA SER A 10 -1.45 1.95 20.57
C SER A 10 -1.30 2.46 19.15
N THR A 11 -0.20 3.15 18.85
CA THR A 11 0.12 3.65 17.51
C THR A 11 1.14 2.74 16.85
N LYS A 12 0.73 1.98 15.83
CA LYS A 12 1.58 0.99 15.15
C LYS A 12 1.90 1.46 13.74
N LEU A 13 3.04 2.10 13.54
CA LEU A 13 3.57 2.34 12.21
C LEU A 13 4.53 1.18 11.82
N PRO A 14 4.44 0.65 10.59
CA PRO A 14 5.31 -0.44 10.12
C PRO A 14 6.80 -0.14 10.29
N ASN A 15 7.17 1.13 10.24
CA ASN A 15 8.57 1.59 10.30
C ASN A 15 9.20 1.48 11.71
N TYR A 16 8.41 1.33 12.77
CA TYR A 16 8.95 1.27 14.13
C TYR A 16 9.82 0.04 14.38
N THR A 17 9.61 -1.04 13.67
CA THR A 17 10.41 -2.27 13.80
C THR A 17 11.63 -2.30 12.88
N MET A 18 11.79 -1.38 11.94
CA MET A 18 12.91 -1.35 10.98
C MET A 18 14.29 -1.39 11.62
N PRO A 19 14.58 -0.68 12.75
CA PRO A 19 15.89 -0.74 13.39
C PRO A 19 16.28 -2.14 13.89
N CYS A 20 15.31 -3.06 14.06
CA CYS A 20 15.58 -4.44 14.48
C CYS A 20 16.01 -5.35 13.32
N TYR A 21 15.72 -5.02 12.06
CA TYR A 21 15.94 -5.91 10.93
C TYR A 21 17.41 -6.30 10.73
N PRO A 22 18.40 -5.40 10.85
CA PRO A 22 19.80 -5.79 10.77
C PRO A 22 20.20 -6.83 11.83
N PHE A 23 19.73 -6.67 13.08
CA PHE A 23 20.01 -7.61 14.17
C PHE A 23 19.32 -8.96 13.93
N ILE A 24 18.08 -8.97 13.45
CA ILE A 24 17.38 -10.19 13.07
C ILE A 24 18.13 -10.91 11.95
N ALA A 25 18.61 -10.18 10.94
CA ALA A 25 19.38 -10.74 9.83
C ALA A 25 20.70 -11.37 10.32
N LEU A 26 21.42 -10.72 11.25
CA LEU A 26 22.63 -11.27 11.86
C LEU A 26 22.35 -12.55 12.65
N LEU A 27 21.30 -12.57 13.47
CA LEU A 27 20.90 -13.75 14.24
C LEU A 27 20.50 -14.91 13.31
N LEU A 28 19.76 -14.62 12.25
CA LEU A 28 19.38 -15.60 11.25
C LEU A 28 20.61 -16.15 10.50
N GLY A 29 21.53 -15.28 10.10
CA GLY A 29 22.78 -15.68 9.46
C GLY A 29 23.64 -16.57 10.35
N TYR A 30 23.75 -16.24 11.64
CA TYR A 30 24.45 -17.08 12.63
C TYR A 30 23.77 -18.44 12.81
N TYR A 31 22.45 -18.46 12.93
CA TYR A 31 21.65 -19.69 13.02
C TYR A 31 21.84 -20.58 11.80
N ILE A 32 21.78 -20.03 10.61
CA ILE A 32 21.99 -20.76 9.34
C ILE A 32 23.38 -21.38 9.31
N LYS A 33 24.42 -20.61 9.69
CA LYS A 33 25.81 -21.13 9.76
C LYS A 33 25.90 -22.29 10.73
N GLN A 34 25.34 -22.16 11.91
CA GLN A 34 25.35 -23.22 12.92
C GLN A 34 24.67 -24.50 12.40
N LYS A 35 23.57 -24.37 11.65
CA LYS A 35 22.86 -25.52 11.06
C LYS A 35 23.64 -26.16 9.90
N GLN A 36 24.43 -25.39 9.16
CA GLN A 36 25.34 -25.98 8.16
C GLN A 36 26.37 -26.93 8.79
N ASP A 37 26.83 -26.61 10.02
CA ASP A 37 27.83 -27.40 10.71
C ASP A 37 27.24 -28.59 11.51
N LYS A 38 26.06 -28.38 12.13
CA LYS A 38 25.41 -29.37 13.03
C LYS A 38 24.32 -30.21 12.38
N GLY A 39 23.77 -29.77 11.24
CA GLY A 39 22.63 -30.40 10.59
C GLY A 39 21.29 -29.92 11.16
N PHE A 40 20.20 -30.49 10.61
CA PHE A 40 18.83 -30.17 10.98
C PHE A 40 18.38 -30.96 12.23
N GLU A 41 17.55 -30.31 13.03
CA GLU A 41 16.85 -30.85 14.19
C GLU A 41 15.33 -30.87 13.98
N SER A 42 14.59 -31.49 14.89
CA SER A 42 13.12 -31.56 14.81
C SER A 42 12.44 -30.18 14.80
N TRP A 43 13.00 -29.21 15.50
CA TRP A 43 12.50 -27.84 15.51
C TRP A 43 12.64 -27.13 14.16
N ASP A 44 13.64 -27.50 13.37
CA ASP A 44 13.82 -26.96 12.02
C ASP A 44 12.72 -27.48 11.07
N LEU A 45 12.28 -28.73 11.26
CA LEU A 45 11.14 -29.28 10.53
C LEU A 45 9.86 -28.52 10.85
N PHE A 46 9.61 -28.21 12.12
CA PHE A 46 8.47 -27.40 12.52
C PHE A 46 8.52 -26.01 11.85
N SER A 47 9.67 -25.36 11.87
CA SER A 47 9.87 -24.02 11.30
C SER A 47 9.63 -23.98 9.79
N ILE A 48 10.19 -24.94 9.04
CA ILE A 48 10.01 -24.98 7.58
C ILE A 48 8.58 -25.39 7.20
N SER A 49 7.94 -26.26 7.99
CA SER A 49 6.54 -26.64 7.78
C SER A 49 5.60 -25.45 8.03
N LEU A 50 5.82 -24.70 9.10
CA LEU A 50 5.07 -23.47 9.39
C LEU A 50 5.24 -22.43 8.28
N LEU A 51 6.47 -22.22 7.81
CA LEU A 51 6.75 -21.31 6.69
C LEU A 51 6.02 -21.75 5.42
N SER A 52 5.96 -23.06 5.16
CA SER A 52 5.27 -23.60 3.97
C SER A 52 3.75 -23.41 4.06
N ILE A 53 3.18 -23.63 5.23
CA ILE A 53 1.75 -23.38 5.48
C ILE A 53 1.43 -21.89 5.26
N LEU A 54 2.25 -20.99 5.81
CA LEU A 54 2.09 -19.54 5.64
C LEU A 54 2.24 -19.13 4.17
N ALA A 55 3.23 -19.69 3.45
CA ALA A 55 3.43 -19.39 2.03
C ALA A 55 2.26 -19.85 1.16
N ILE A 56 1.62 -20.99 1.48
CA ILE A 56 0.42 -21.48 0.78
C ILE A 56 -0.82 -20.64 1.15
N ALA A 57 -0.96 -20.28 2.41
CA ALA A 57 -2.09 -19.49 2.88
C ALA A 57 -2.07 -18.06 2.31
N LEU A 58 -0.89 -17.48 2.09
CA LEU A 58 -0.72 -16.09 1.70
C LEU A 58 -1.47 -15.72 0.40
N PRO A 59 -1.30 -16.42 -0.76
CA PRO A 59 -2.05 -16.10 -1.97
C PRO A 59 -3.57 -16.28 -1.80
N ILE A 60 -3.99 -17.25 -1.00
CA ILE A 60 -5.41 -17.50 -0.72
C ILE A 60 -5.99 -16.32 0.07
N VAL A 61 -5.35 -15.93 1.16
CA VAL A 61 -5.79 -14.80 1.99
C VAL A 61 -5.81 -13.51 1.19
N VAL A 62 -4.74 -13.24 0.43
CA VAL A 62 -4.65 -12.02 -0.41
C VAL A 62 -5.77 -12.01 -1.45
N TYR A 63 -6.05 -13.12 -2.12
CA TYR A 63 -7.15 -13.23 -3.08
C TYR A 63 -8.50 -12.91 -2.43
N PHE A 64 -8.80 -13.48 -1.26
CA PHE A 64 -10.04 -13.22 -0.54
C PHE A 64 -10.15 -11.77 -0.08
N VAL A 65 -9.11 -11.22 0.52
CA VAL A 65 -9.09 -9.82 0.99
C VAL A 65 -9.32 -8.85 -0.17
N LEU A 66 -8.62 -9.03 -1.29
CA LEU A 66 -8.77 -8.17 -2.46
C LEU A 66 -10.13 -8.34 -3.16
N SER A 67 -10.76 -9.51 -3.03
CA SER A 67 -12.09 -9.74 -3.64
C SER A 67 -13.26 -9.19 -2.82
N GLN A 68 -13.07 -8.91 -1.53
CA GLN A 68 -14.12 -8.33 -0.68
C GLN A 68 -14.28 -6.81 -0.82
N ASP A 69 -13.24 -6.10 -1.19
CA ASP A 69 -13.28 -4.66 -1.36
C ASP A 69 -13.51 -4.30 -2.84
N GLN A 70 -14.60 -3.57 -3.12
CA GLN A 70 -14.96 -3.14 -4.48
C GLN A 70 -13.84 -2.33 -5.16
N SER A 71 -13.10 -1.52 -4.40
CA SER A 71 -12.01 -0.70 -4.92
C SER A 71 -10.76 -1.54 -5.28
N LEU A 72 -10.58 -2.69 -4.62
CA LEU A 72 -9.44 -3.58 -4.80
C LEU A 72 -9.76 -4.82 -5.66
N PHE A 73 -11.03 -5.04 -6.01
CA PHE A 73 -11.48 -6.23 -6.75
C PHE A 73 -10.72 -6.43 -8.07
N THR A 74 -10.39 -5.35 -8.77
CA THR A 74 -9.60 -5.39 -10.02
C THR A 74 -8.21 -5.99 -9.80
N PHE A 75 -7.68 -5.90 -8.58
CA PHE A 75 -6.34 -6.36 -8.21
C PHE A 75 -6.31 -7.77 -7.63
N LYS A 76 -7.43 -8.49 -7.54
CA LYS A 76 -7.49 -9.84 -6.94
C LYS A 76 -6.47 -10.82 -7.55
N ASN A 77 -6.19 -10.69 -8.85
CA ASN A 77 -5.24 -11.56 -9.55
C ASN A 77 -3.78 -11.31 -9.12
N LEU A 78 -3.47 -10.22 -8.41
CA LEU A 78 -2.15 -10.01 -7.83
C LEU A 78 -1.81 -11.08 -6.78
N ALA A 79 -2.81 -11.80 -6.25
CA ALA A 79 -2.57 -12.95 -5.37
C ALA A 79 -1.69 -14.03 -6.05
N PHE A 80 -1.75 -14.18 -7.37
CA PHE A 80 -0.91 -15.15 -8.10
C PHE A 80 0.57 -14.79 -8.13
N THR A 81 0.94 -13.55 -7.82
CA THR A 81 2.35 -13.14 -7.72
C THR A 81 3.07 -13.80 -6.54
N PHE A 82 2.33 -14.39 -5.60
CA PHE A 82 2.88 -15.17 -4.49
C PHE A 82 3.22 -16.62 -4.86
N ILE A 83 2.89 -17.10 -6.07
CA ILE A 83 3.21 -18.47 -6.52
C ILE A 83 4.70 -18.82 -6.38
N PRO A 84 5.67 -17.91 -6.71
CA PRO A 84 7.09 -18.23 -6.53
C PRO A 84 7.45 -18.60 -5.09
N THR A 85 6.84 -17.95 -4.08
CA THR A 85 7.11 -18.28 -2.67
C THR A 85 6.52 -19.62 -2.27
N VAL A 86 5.34 -19.98 -2.81
CA VAL A 86 4.75 -21.31 -2.62
C VAL A 86 5.67 -22.39 -3.20
N VAL A 87 6.06 -22.22 -4.46
CA VAL A 87 6.95 -23.18 -5.13
C VAL A 87 8.31 -23.26 -4.41
N GLY A 88 8.89 -22.11 -4.04
CA GLY A 88 10.17 -22.05 -3.35
C GLY A 88 10.16 -22.74 -1.99
N THR A 89 9.09 -22.60 -1.20
CA THR A 89 8.98 -23.27 0.09
C THR A 89 8.71 -24.76 -0.04
N LEU A 90 7.90 -25.19 -1.02
CA LEU A 90 7.66 -26.62 -1.27
C LEU A 90 8.94 -27.34 -1.78
N VAL A 91 9.69 -26.74 -2.71
CA VAL A 91 10.97 -27.25 -3.14
C VAL A 91 11.99 -27.21 -1.99
N GLY A 92 11.93 -26.16 -1.15
CA GLY A 92 12.71 -26.05 0.07
C GLY A 92 12.47 -27.24 1.02
N LEU A 93 11.21 -27.67 1.21
CA LEU A 93 10.89 -28.87 2.00
C LEU A 93 11.56 -30.12 1.43
N ILE A 94 11.59 -30.28 0.11
CA ILE A 94 12.27 -31.42 -0.53
C ILE A 94 13.77 -31.39 -0.17
N PHE A 95 14.42 -30.22 -0.29
CA PHE A 95 15.83 -30.08 0.09
C PHE A 95 16.08 -30.28 1.57
N PHE A 96 15.12 -29.91 2.43
CA PHE A 96 15.19 -30.19 3.87
C PHE A 96 15.29 -31.71 4.13
N PHE A 97 14.39 -32.51 3.55
CA PHE A 97 14.43 -33.97 3.69
C PHE A 97 15.66 -34.61 3.07
N GLN A 98 16.22 -34.00 2.01
CA GLN A 98 17.49 -34.42 1.42
C GLN A 98 18.72 -33.96 2.22
N LYS A 99 18.55 -33.22 3.33
CA LYS A 99 19.61 -32.62 4.15
C LYS A 99 20.53 -31.66 3.37
N LYS A 100 20.01 -31.06 2.30
CA LYS A 100 20.73 -30.12 1.43
C LYS A 100 20.51 -28.67 1.86
N ILE A 101 21.12 -28.28 2.99
CA ILE A 101 20.91 -27.00 3.64
C ILE A 101 21.19 -25.82 2.70
N LYS A 102 22.28 -25.84 1.95
CA LYS A 102 22.65 -24.74 1.04
C LYS A 102 21.58 -24.52 -0.04
N GLN A 103 21.10 -25.61 -0.69
CA GLN A 103 20.07 -25.53 -1.71
C GLN A 103 18.73 -25.02 -1.15
N LEU A 104 18.34 -25.46 0.04
CA LEU A 104 17.16 -24.97 0.74
C LEU A 104 17.23 -23.46 0.94
N ILE A 105 18.34 -22.95 1.47
CA ILE A 105 18.53 -21.52 1.74
C ILE A 105 18.48 -20.71 0.45
N TYR A 106 19.19 -21.17 -0.61
CA TYR A 106 19.15 -20.48 -1.91
C TYR A 106 17.76 -20.46 -2.51
N MET A 107 17.00 -21.56 -2.43
CA MET A 107 15.63 -21.59 -2.93
C MET A 107 14.72 -20.62 -2.18
N LEU A 108 14.81 -20.54 -0.87
CA LEU A 108 14.04 -19.60 -0.07
C LEU A 108 14.42 -18.14 -0.43
N ILE A 109 15.71 -17.82 -0.47
CA ILE A 109 16.16 -16.45 -0.81
C ILE A 109 15.72 -16.08 -2.23
N CYS A 110 15.90 -16.96 -3.22
CA CYS A 110 15.51 -16.68 -4.60
C CYS A 110 14.00 -16.49 -4.73
N SER A 111 13.18 -17.35 -4.12
CA SER A 111 11.73 -17.27 -4.24
C SER A 111 11.14 -16.01 -3.60
N TRP A 112 11.63 -15.64 -2.43
CA TRP A 112 11.23 -14.39 -1.77
C TRP A 112 11.82 -13.16 -2.47
N GLY A 113 13.05 -13.25 -2.99
CA GLY A 113 13.67 -12.20 -3.80
C GLY A 113 12.87 -11.90 -5.08
N ILE A 114 12.39 -12.95 -5.77
CA ILE A 114 11.51 -12.81 -6.93
C ILE A 114 10.21 -12.10 -6.54
N LEU A 115 9.58 -12.48 -5.41
CA LEU A 115 8.38 -11.82 -4.93
C LEU A 115 8.62 -10.32 -4.68
N VAL A 116 9.71 -9.97 -3.97
CA VAL A 116 10.07 -8.58 -3.68
C VAL A 116 10.28 -7.79 -4.98
N PHE A 117 10.95 -8.40 -5.97
CA PHE A 117 11.17 -7.79 -7.27
C PHE A 117 9.85 -7.53 -8.01
N ILE A 118 8.96 -8.53 -8.07
CA ILE A 118 7.63 -8.40 -8.69
C ILE A 118 6.81 -7.33 -7.96
N PHE A 119 6.83 -7.35 -6.62
CA PHE A 119 6.06 -6.40 -5.81
C PHE A 119 6.48 -4.96 -6.10
N ASN A 120 7.78 -4.66 -6.03
CA ASN A 120 8.26 -3.29 -6.23
C ASN A 120 8.26 -2.86 -7.70
N GLY A 121 8.51 -3.79 -8.64
CA GLY A 121 8.60 -3.46 -10.06
C GLY A 121 7.25 -3.36 -10.77
N PHE A 122 6.24 -4.10 -10.33
CA PHE A 122 4.97 -4.20 -11.04
C PHE A 122 3.75 -3.91 -10.17
N ILE A 123 3.68 -4.49 -8.95
CA ILE A 123 2.49 -4.36 -8.11
C ILE A 123 2.38 -2.96 -7.54
N PHE A 124 3.44 -2.48 -6.90
CA PHE A 124 3.45 -1.17 -6.27
C PHE A 124 3.16 -0.02 -7.25
N PRO A 125 3.79 0.05 -8.44
CA PRO A 125 3.44 1.03 -9.46
C PRO A 125 1.99 0.93 -9.93
N SER A 126 1.45 -0.30 -10.09
CA SER A 126 0.06 -0.49 -10.50
C SER A 126 -0.93 0.03 -9.46
N LEU A 127 -0.64 -0.19 -8.18
CA LEU A 127 -1.47 0.32 -7.08
C LEU A 127 -1.36 1.85 -6.97
N THR A 128 -0.17 2.44 -7.14
CA THR A 128 0.01 3.88 -7.06
C THR A 128 -0.75 4.64 -8.16
N ASN A 129 -0.95 4.03 -9.33
CA ASN A 129 -1.74 4.62 -10.40
C ASN A 129 -3.24 4.75 -10.08
N THR A 130 -3.73 4.01 -9.08
CA THR A 130 -5.13 4.08 -8.63
C THR A 130 -5.34 4.98 -7.40
N LEU A 131 -4.27 5.56 -6.87
CA LEU A 131 -4.39 6.50 -5.76
C LEU A 131 -5.14 7.78 -6.20
N PRO A 132 -5.99 8.34 -5.32
CA PRO A 132 -6.70 9.59 -5.60
C PRO A 132 -5.78 10.69 -6.08
N THR A 133 -4.61 10.85 -5.46
CA THR A 133 -3.60 11.86 -5.81
C THR A 133 -3.09 11.71 -7.24
N THR A 134 -2.82 10.49 -7.69
CA THR A 134 -2.35 10.21 -9.05
C THR A 134 -3.46 10.45 -10.08
N ILE A 135 -4.68 9.99 -9.79
CA ILE A 135 -5.84 10.17 -10.67
C ILE A 135 -6.16 11.66 -10.83
N VAL A 136 -6.19 12.40 -9.71
CA VAL A 136 -6.42 13.84 -9.72
C VAL A 136 -5.30 14.56 -10.48
N ALA A 137 -4.03 14.21 -10.24
CA ALA A 137 -2.90 14.82 -10.95
C ALA A 137 -2.98 14.64 -12.47
N ASN A 138 -3.44 13.46 -12.93
CA ASN A 138 -3.60 13.16 -14.35
C ASN A 138 -4.80 13.89 -15.00
N LYS A 139 -5.75 14.37 -14.22
CA LYS A 139 -6.93 15.12 -14.69
C LYS A 139 -6.76 16.63 -14.67
N LEU A 140 -5.77 17.12 -13.92
CA LEU A 140 -5.50 18.55 -13.83
C LEU A 140 -4.76 19.04 -15.06
N THR A 141 -5.30 20.06 -15.71
CA THR A 141 -4.67 20.75 -16.84
C THR A 141 -3.75 21.87 -16.37
N ASP A 142 -4.10 22.52 -15.25
CA ASP A 142 -3.30 23.57 -14.60
C ASP A 142 -3.25 23.34 -13.08
N LYS A 143 -2.05 23.03 -12.59
CA LYS A 143 -1.82 22.77 -11.15
C LYS A 143 -1.76 24.04 -10.32
N ALA A 144 -1.58 25.21 -10.95
CA ALA A 144 -1.51 26.48 -10.23
C ALA A 144 -2.87 26.96 -9.71
N ASN A 145 -3.96 26.49 -10.32
CA ASN A 145 -5.32 26.92 -10.02
C ASN A 145 -6.09 25.92 -9.14
N ILE A 146 -5.49 25.52 -8.02
CA ILE A 146 -6.13 24.60 -7.06
C ILE A 146 -6.42 25.30 -5.75
N VAL A 147 -7.64 25.12 -5.25
CA VAL A 147 -8.04 25.50 -3.88
C VAL A 147 -8.62 24.29 -3.16
N VAL A 148 -8.54 24.28 -1.85
CA VAL A 148 -9.07 23.21 -1.01
C VAL A 148 -10.31 23.71 -0.31
N TYR A 149 -11.38 22.94 -0.40
CA TYR A 149 -12.60 23.21 0.35
C TYR A 149 -12.63 22.36 1.61
N LYS A 150 -12.56 23.02 2.78
CA LYS A 150 -12.54 22.46 4.13
C LYS A 150 -11.41 21.47 4.40
N ARG A 151 -11.41 20.31 3.77
CA ARG A 151 -10.47 19.23 4.01
C ARG A 151 -9.99 18.56 2.73
N MET A 152 -8.75 18.11 2.74
CA MET A 152 -8.15 17.26 1.69
C MET A 152 -7.33 16.14 2.34
N ASP A 153 -6.98 15.14 1.56
CA ASP A 153 -5.98 14.14 1.91
C ASP A 153 -4.59 14.79 2.03
N ALA A 154 -3.86 14.45 3.10
CA ALA A 154 -2.51 14.97 3.36
C ALA A 154 -1.48 14.56 2.29
N ALA A 155 -1.77 13.57 1.46
CA ALA A 155 -0.90 13.13 0.37
C ALA A 155 -0.85 14.13 -0.80
N PHE A 156 -1.86 15.00 -0.99
CA PHE A 156 -1.88 15.97 -2.08
C PHE A 156 -0.75 16.99 -2.03
N PRO A 157 -0.46 17.68 -0.92
CA PRO A 157 0.69 18.59 -0.84
C PRO A 157 2.02 17.95 -1.19
N PHE A 158 2.22 16.68 -0.80
CA PHE A 158 3.41 15.92 -1.17
C PHE A 158 3.48 15.63 -2.67
N THR A 159 2.36 15.18 -3.26
CA THR A 159 2.30 14.82 -4.68
C THR A 159 2.51 16.04 -5.58
N PHE A 160 1.93 17.19 -5.22
CA PHE A 160 2.04 18.41 -5.99
C PHE A 160 3.22 19.31 -5.58
N GLN A 161 3.93 18.97 -4.51
CA GLN A 161 5.02 19.76 -3.94
C GLN A 161 4.64 21.25 -3.75
N SER A 162 3.41 21.49 -3.33
CA SER A 162 2.85 22.83 -3.16
C SER A 162 1.88 22.87 -1.98
N THR A 163 1.70 24.08 -1.45
CA THR A 163 0.68 24.36 -0.45
C THR A 163 -0.56 24.90 -1.13
N PHE A 164 -1.74 24.50 -0.63
CA PHE A 164 -3.02 24.94 -1.16
C PHE A 164 -3.71 25.88 -0.20
N LYS A 165 -4.41 26.87 -0.74
CA LYS A 165 -5.27 27.73 0.07
C LYS A 165 -6.51 26.93 0.48
N VAL A 166 -6.81 26.95 1.77
CA VAL A 166 -8.00 26.31 2.33
C VAL A 166 -9.13 27.33 2.44
N ILE A 167 -10.29 26.96 1.94
CA ILE A 167 -11.53 27.75 1.92
C ILE A 167 -12.55 26.99 2.75
N ASN A 168 -13.26 27.71 3.63
CA ASN A 168 -14.19 27.07 4.56
C ASN A 168 -15.66 27.31 4.22
N THR A 169 -15.97 28.34 3.40
CA THR A 169 -17.33 28.72 3.05
C THR A 169 -17.56 28.69 1.53
N ILE A 170 -18.80 28.49 1.13
CA ILE A 170 -19.18 28.52 -0.29
C ILE A 170 -19.07 29.94 -0.85
N ASP A 171 -19.34 30.95 -0.04
CA ASP A 171 -19.24 32.36 -0.46
C ASP A 171 -17.80 32.75 -0.81
N GLU A 172 -16.82 32.27 -0.04
CA GLU A 172 -15.41 32.44 -0.40
C GLU A 172 -15.06 31.71 -1.70
N LEU A 173 -15.70 30.56 -1.98
CA LEU A 173 -15.43 29.78 -3.17
C LEU A 173 -15.83 30.52 -4.45
N ARG A 174 -16.86 31.39 -4.40
CA ARG A 174 -17.29 32.24 -5.52
C ARG A 174 -16.18 33.17 -6.03
N LEU A 175 -15.24 33.56 -5.15
CA LEU A 175 -14.09 34.39 -5.52
C LEU A 175 -13.05 33.63 -6.38
N TYR A 176 -13.16 32.31 -6.48
CA TYR A 176 -12.24 31.42 -7.16
C TYR A 176 -12.87 30.75 -8.38
N SER A 177 -13.54 31.53 -9.22
CA SER A 177 -14.04 31.06 -10.51
C SER A 177 -12.89 30.65 -11.42
N GLY A 178 -13.04 29.54 -12.14
CA GLY A 178 -11.99 28.94 -12.97
C GLY A 178 -10.94 28.09 -12.20
N TYR A 179 -11.13 27.89 -10.90
CA TYR A 179 -10.22 27.07 -10.09
C TYR A 179 -10.74 25.65 -9.93
N TYR A 180 -9.79 24.72 -9.78
CA TYR A 180 -10.11 23.37 -9.34
C TYR A 180 -10.28 23.36 -7.81
N VAL A 181 -11.31 22.66 -7.34
CA VAL A 181 -11.65 22.57 -5.93
C VAL A 181 -11.46 21.14 -5.48
N LEU A 182 -10.50 20.94 -4.56
CA LEU A 182 -10.21 19.65 -3.96
C LEU A 182 -10.85 19.55 -2.58
N THR A 183 -11.54 18.45 -2.30
CA THR A 183 -12.16 18.20 -1.01
C THR A 183 -12.29 16.70 -0.75
N ASN A 184 -12.69 16.34 0.47
CA ASN A 184 -13.03 14.97 0.85
C ASN A 184 -14.53 14.83 1.10
N HIS A 185 -15.09 13.61 0.92
CA HIS A 185 -16.39 13.27 1.46
C HIS A 185 -16.34 13.18 3.00
N PRO A 186 -17.37 13.65 3.73
CA PRO A 186 -18.67 14.16 3.26
C PRO A 186 -18.70 15.66 2.93
N GLU A 187 -17.62 16.41 3.15
CA GLU A 187 -17.57 17.87 3.01
C GLU A 187 -17.95 18.34 1.57
N GLY A 188 -17.59 17.52 0.56
CA GLY A 188 -17.87 17.79 -0.84
C GLY A 188 -19.36 17.71 -1.22
N GLN A 189 -20.20 17.04 -0.41
CA GLN A 189 -21.63 16.90 -0.74
C GLN A 189 -22.34 18.25 -0.84
N SER A 190 -21.94 19.23 -0.04
CA SER A 190 -22.50 20.59 -0.12
C SER A 190 -22.17 21.30 -1.42
N LEU A 191 -21.20 20.82 -2.20
CA LEU A 191 -20.83 21.37 -3.51
C LEU A 191 -21.57 20.70 -4.65
N ASP A 192 -22.06 19.45 -4.48
CA ASP A 192 -22.81 18.73 -5.51
C ASP A 192 -24.12 19.44 -5.90
N GLU A 193 -24.71 20.23 -4.98
CA GLU A 193 -25.96 20.97 -5.18
C GLU A 193 -25.75 22.40 -5.71
N GLN A 194 -24.49 22.85 -5.85
CA GLN A 194 -24.19 24.23 -6.26
C GLN A 194 -24.18 24.35 -7.80
N ILE A 195 -24.94 25.32 -8.31
CA ILE A 195 -24.94 25.68 -9.73
C ILE A 195 -23.58 26.26 -10.12
N GLY A 196 -22.97 25.75 -11.19
CA GLY A 196 -21.67 26.21 -11.67
C GLY A 196 -20.49 25.40 -11.13
N ILE A 197 -20.70 24.40 -10.25
CA ILE A 197 -19.67 23.49 -9.80
C ILE A 197 -19.83 22.13 -10.49
N LYS A 198 -18.78 21.68 -11.20
CA LYS A 198 -18.78 20.39 -11.91
C LYS A 198 -17.86 19.40 -11.24
N LYS A 199 -18.39 18.24 -10.84
CA LYS A 199 -17.60 17.12 -10.34
C LYS A 199 -16.80 16.51 -11.50
N ILE A 200 -15.48 16.39 -11.33
CA ILE A 200 -14.57 15.82 -12.34
C ILE A 200 -14.13 14.41 -11.93
N VAL A 201 -13.76 14.24 -10.68
CA VAL A 201 -13.26 12.98 -10.12
C VAL A 201 -13.89 12.73 -8.76
N ASP A 202 -14.24 11.47 -8.53
CA ASP A 202 -14.69 10.96 -7.24
C ASP A 202 -13.98 9.63 -7.03
N GLN A 203 -12.96 9.62 -6.16
CA GLN A 203 -12.09 8.46 -5.99
C GLN A 203 -11.93 8.12 -4.51
N LYS A 204 -12.34 6.92 -4.14
CA LYS A 204 -12.12 6.37 -2.82
C LYS A 204 -10.62 6.07 -2.62
N ALA A 205 -10.09 6.46 -1.46
CA ALA A 205 -8.72 6.13 -1.07
C ALA A 205 -8.57 4.62 -0.87
N LEU A 206 -7.42 4.07 -1.28
CA LEU A 206 -7.08 2.69 -0.99
C LEU A 206 -6.77 2.56 0.51
N PHE A 207 -7.33 1.55 1.16
CA PHE A 207 -7.07 1.23 2.58
C PHE A 207 -7.54 2.27 3.61
N GLU A 208 -8.23 3.33 3.19
CA GLU A 208 -8.77 4.36 4.06
C GLU A 208 -10.26 4.59 3.80
N ASN A 209 -10.95 5.15 4.78
CA ASN A 209 -12.41 5.34 4.73
C ASN A 209 -12.79 6.75 4.27
N HIS A 210 -11.97 7.36 3.41
CA HIS A 210 -12.31 8.66 2.83
C HIS A 210 -12.29 8.60 1.30
N THR A 211 -13.05 9.47 0.69
CA THR A 211 -13.13 9.65 -0.76
C THR A 211 -12.67 11.05 -1.09
N SER A 212 -11.68 11.18 -1.97
CA SER A 212 -11.23 12.48 -2.46
C SER A 212 -12.02 12.86 -3.69
N VAL A 213 -12.52 14.08 -3.73
CA VAL A 213 -13.34 14.60 -4.82
C VAL A 213 -12.70 15.85 -5.40
N LEU A 214 -12.65 15.89 -6.73
CA LEU A 214 -12.17 17.02 -7.50
C LEU A 214 -13.36 17.65 -8.24
N TYR A 215 -13.55 18.94 -8.03
CA TYR A 215 -14.52 19.75 -8.76
C TYR A 215 -13.83 20.81 -9.61
N TYR A 216 -14.53 21.31 -10.61
CA TYR A 216 -14.17 22.53 -11.32
C TYR A 216 -15.22 23.59 -11.01
N ASN A 217 -14.77 24.76 -10.57
CA ASN A 217 -15.61 25.87 -10.19
C ASN A 217 -15.76 26.84 -11.36
N ASP A 218 -16.94 26.85 -11.98
CA ASP A 218 -17.32 27.73 -13.09
C ASP A 218 -18.42 28.72 -12.66
N ILE A 219 -18.48 29.04 -11.38
CA ILE A 219 -19.43 30.04 -10.87
C ILE A 219 -19.04 31.40 -11.45
N GLN A 220 -19.88 31.93 -12.33
CA GLN A 220 -19.72 33.32 -12.79
C GLN A 220 -20.20 34.24 -11.67
N LEU A 221 -19.37 35.21 -11.30
CA LEU A 221 -19.81 36.34 -10.50
C LEU A 221 -20.77 37.14 -11.35
N ASP A 222 -22.05 37.15 -10.99
CA ASP A 222 -22.99 38.10 -11.54
C ASP A 222 -22.44 39.50 -11.27
N GLN A 223 -22.08 40.20 -12.35
CA GLN A 223 -21.58 41.58 -12.33
C GLN A 223 -22.71 42.57 -11.99
#